data_6ef8f53bc84f6254f74576289b3d309c
#
_entry.id   6ef8f53bc84f6254f74576289b3d309c
#
_cell.length_a   1.000
_cell.length_b   1.000
_cell.length_c   1.000
_cell.angle_alpha   90.00
_cell.angle_beta   90.00
_cell.angle_gamma   90.00
#
_symmetry.space_group_name_H-M   'P 1'
#
loop_
_entity.id
_entity.type
_entity.pdbx_description
1 polymer ?
#
loop_
_entity_poly.entity_id
_entity_poly.type
_entity_poly.pdbx_seq_one_letter_code
_entity_poly.pdbx_strand_id
1 'polypeptide(L)'
;MSKTADDVGRKTADDAAHDHMQEKKDRLYAFHQEILEGYMQIMSGDRNTLFRMKELWFYLGASFTNPDKYLKKIKKAERIALYQSVVDALFREQELLIE
;
A
#
# COMPACT_ATOMS: atom_id res chain seq x y z
N MET A 1 -1.44 -19.44 -27.62
CA MET A 1 -0.44 -18.44 -27.54
C MET A 1 -0.81 -17.17 -28.18
N SER A 2 -1.21 -17.22 -29.40
CA SER A 2 -1.57 -15.99 -30.07
C SER A 2 -2.66 -15.25 -29.34
N LYS A 3 -3.43 -15.93 -28.56
CA LYS A 3 -4.48 -15.34 -27.81
C LYS A 3 -3.96 -14.25 -26.86
N THR A 4 -2.86 -14.52 -26.24
CA THR A 4 -2.27 -13.54 -25.34
C THR A 4 -1.86 -12.27 -26.09
N ALA A 5 -1.30 -12.45 -27.25
CA ALA A 5 -0.88 -11.33 -28.06
C ALA A 5 -2.11 -10.52 -28.49
N ASP A 6 -3.19 -11.20 -28.84
CA ASP A 6 -4.40 -10.51 -29.22
C ASP A 6 -4.95 -9.68 -28.08
N ASP A 7 -4.95 -10.24 -26.89
CA ASP A 7 -5.44 -9.53 -25.73
C ASP A 7 -4.65 -8.26 -25.50
N VAL A 8 -3.35 -8.37 -25.63
CA VAL A 8 -2.49 -7.21 -25.44
C VAL A 8 -2.81 -6.13 -26.46
N GLY A 9 -3.01 -6.54 -27.70
CA GLY A 9 -3.28 -5.58 -28.75
C GLY A 9 -4.62 -4.89 -28.62
N ARG A 10 -5.49 -5.43 -27.81
CA ARG A 10 -6.83 -4.87 -27.66
C ARG A 10 -7.03 -4.10 -26.37
N LYS A 11 -5.97 -3.84 -25.66
CA LYS A 11 -6.08 -3.14 -24.39
C LYS A 11 -6.72 -1.77 -24.60
N THR A 12 -7.73 -1.46 -23.80
CA THR A 12 -8.42 -0.19 -23.88
C THR A 12 -7.74 0.84 -23.00
N ALA A 13 -8.19 2.10 -23.11
CA ALA A 13 -7.67 3.15 -22.25
C ALA A 13 -7.94 2.86 -20.77
N ASP A 14 -9.11 2.29 -20.49
CA ASP A 14 -9.46 1.94 -19.10
C ASP A 14 -8.54 0.88 -18.56
N ASP A 15 -8.25 -0.13 -19.39
CA ASP A 15 -7.34 -1.20 -18.97
C ASP A 15 -5.94 -0.65 -18.72
N ALA A 16 -5.49 0.25 -19.57
CA ALA A 16 -4.17 0.86 -19.40
C ALA A 16 -4.10 1.68 -18.13
N ALA A 17 -5.17 2.43 -17.83
CA ALA A 17 -5.21 3.23 -16.61
C ALA A 17 -5.22 2.34 -15.36
N HIS A 18 -5.97 1.23 -15.42
CA HIS A 18 -6.02 0.30 -14.32
C HIS A 18 -4.66 -0.34 -14.06
N ASP A 19 -3.97 -0.74 -15.14
CA ASP A 19 -2.63 -1.34 -15.02
C ASP A 19 -1.64 -0.34 -14.43
N HIS A 20 -1.75 0.92 -14.82
CA HIS A 20 -0.87 1.95 -14.32
C HIS A 20 -1.10 2.20 -12.83
N MET A 21 -2.36 2.20 -12.42
CA MET A 21 -2.73 2.33 -11.02
C MET A 21 -2.16 1.18 -10.20
N GLN A 22 -2.31 -0.04 -10.68
CA GLN A 22 -1.82 -1.22 -9.96
C GLN A 22 -0.31 -1.19 -9.86
N GLU A 23 0.36 -0.77 -10.92
CA GLU A 23 1.81 -0.65 -10.92
C GLU A 23 2.29 0.34 -9.86
N LYS A 24 1.61 1.47 -9.75
CA LYS A 24 1.96 2.47 -8.75
C LYS A 24 1.71 1.97 -7.35
N LYS A 25 0.60 1.26 -7.14
CA LYS A 25 0.33 0.65 -5.85
C LYS A 25 1.39 -0.36 -5.46
N ASP A 26 1.80 -1.18 -6.41
CA ASP A 26 2.82 -2.20 -6.15
C ASP A 26 4.13 -1.55 -5.74
N ARG A 27 4.50 -0.47 -6.39
CA ARG A 27 5.73 0.24 -6.05
C ARG A 27 5.66 0.87 -4.67
N LEU A 28 4.52 1.47 -4.37
CA LEU A 28 4.34 2.11 -3.08
C LEU A 28 4.32 1.06 -1.97
N TYR A 29 3.68 -0.06 -2.24
CA TYR A 29 3.65 -1.16 -1.28
C TYR A 29 5.05 -1.70 -1.02
N ALA A 30 5.84 -1.90 -2.08
CA ALA A 30 7.21 -2.38 -1.94
C ALA A 30 8.05 -1.40 -1.12
N PHE A 31 7.87 -0.11 -1.38
CA PHE A 31 8.54 0.94 -0.63
C PHE A 31 8.18 0.87 0.85
N HIS A 32 6.88 0.73 1.14
CA HIS A 32 6.40 0.62 2.51
C HIS A 32 7.01 -0.60 3.22
N GLN A 33 7.02 -1.75 2.53
CA GLN A 33 7.53 -2.97 3.12
C GLN A 33 9.03 -2.87 3.40
N GLU A 34 9.76 -2.23 2.51
CA GLU A 34 11.19 -2.01 2.70
C GLU A 34 11.46 -1.19 3.95
N ILE A 35 10.68 -0.13 4.14
CA ILE A 35 10.84 0.72 5.31
C ILE A 35 10.48 -0.05 6.58
N LEU A 36 9.38 -0.79 6.54
CA LEU A 36 8.96 -1.59 7.68
C LEU A 36 10.02 -2.59 8.09
N GLU A 37 10.56 -3.32 7.12
CA GLU A 37 11.59 -4.31 7.40
C GLU A 37 12.85 -3.67 7.95
N GLY A 38 13.20 -2.50 7.42
CA GLY A 38 14.35 -1.78 7.91
C GLY A 38 14.21 -1.41 9.38
N TYR A 39 13.05 -0.89 9.75
CA TYR A 39 12.81 -0.55 11.16
C TYR A 39 12.74 -1.78 12.04
N MET A 40 12.17 -2.88 11.54
CA MET A 40 12.12 -4.12 12.31
C MET A 40 13.51 -4.65 12.65
N GLN A 41 14.48 -4.38 11.79
CA GLN A 41 15.84 -4.82 12.01
C GLN A 41 16.58 -3.99 13.03
N ILE A 42 16.25 -2.71 13.14
CA ILE A 42 17.01 -1.81 14.03
C ILE A 42 16.26 -1.41 15.28
N MET A 43 14.92 -1.56 15.29
CA MET A 43 14.12 -1.21 16.45
C MET A 43 13.84 -2.42 17.30
N SER A 44 13.65 -2.18 18.60
CA SER A 44 13.32 -3.23 19.56
C SER A 44 11.81 -3.33 19.69
N GLY A 45 11.25 -4.42 19.19
CA GLY A 45 9.84 -4.74 19.41
C GLY A 45 8.87 -4.00 18.53
N ASP A 46 7.63 -4.50 18.54
CA ASP A 46 6.57 -3.99 17.67
C ASP A 46 6.25 -2.53 17.95
N ARG A 47 6.23 -2.15 19.20
CA ARG A 47 5.83 -0.82 19.59
C ARG A 47 6.70 0.26 18.97
N ASN A 48 8.01 0.07 19.03
CA ASN A 48 8.94 1.06 18.50
C ASN A 48 8.87 1.12 16.97
N THR A 49 8.78 -0.04 16.34
CA THR A 49 8.62 -0.10 14.90
C THR A 49 7.34 0.60 14.46
N LEU A 50 6.24 0.30 15.14
CA LEU A 50 4.95 0.87 14.79
C LEU A 50 4.91 2.37 15.00
N PHE A 51 5.60 2.87 16.01
CA PHE A 51 5.66 4.30 16.24
C PHE A 51 6.19 5.01 14.99
N ARG A 52 7.24 4.46 14.39
CA ARG A 52 7.82 5.03 13.17
C ARG A 52 6.89 4.86 11.97
N MET A 53 6.29 3.69 11.85
CA MET A 53 5.40 3.44 10.70
C MET A 53 4.16 4.33 10.78
N LYS A 54 3.65 4.58 11.96
CA LYS A 54 2.50 5.46 12.12
C LYS A 54 2.82 6.88 11.70
N GLU A 55 4.02 7.35 11.97
CA GLU A 55 4.47 8.66 11.50
C GLU A 55 4.47 8.72 9.97
N LEU A 56 4.92 7.64 9.35
CA LEU A 56 4.96 7.58 7.90
C LEU A 56 3.56 7.72 7.29
N TRP A 57 2.56 7.18 7.97
CA TRP A 57 1.19 7.24 7.46
C TRP A 57 0.55 8.61 7.48
N PHE A 58 1.12 9.57 8.19
CA PHE A 58 0.70 10.94 8.05
C PHE A 58 0.88 11.43 6.61
N TYR A 59 1.88 10.89 5.95
CA TYR A 59 2.17 11.27 4.57
C TYR A 59 1.53 10.31 3.58
N LEU A 60 1.71 9.01 3.81
CA LEU A 60 1.19 8.01 2.89
C LEU A 60 -0.33 8.02 2.81
N GLY A 61 -0.99 8.29 3.93
CA GLY A 61 -2.45 8.29 3.95
C GLY A 61 -3.06 9.26 2.95
N ALA A 62 -2.40 10.39 2.74
CA ALA A 62 -2.90 11.40 1.82
C ALA A 62 -2.87 10.94 0.37
N SER A 63 -2.17 9.86 0.08
CA SER A 63 -2.06 9.33 -1.29
C SER A 63 -3.22 8.42 -1.68
N PHE A 64 -4.10 8.09 -0.74
CA PHE A 64 -5.18 7.14 -0.98
C PHE A 64 -6.54 7.81 -0.96
N THR A 65 -7.49 7.20 -1.69
CA THR A 65 -8.89 7.59 -1.59
C THR A 65 -9.44 7.04 -0.29
N ASN A 66 -10.29 7.80 0.37
CA ASN A 66 -11.01 7.36 1.57
C ASN A 66 -10.18 6.55 2.58
N PRO A 67 -9.06 7.09 3.05
CA PRO A 67 -8.17 6.31 3.91
C PRO A 67 -8.57 6.31 5.39
N ASP A 68 -9.53 7.12 5.79
CA ASP A 68 -9.78 7.42 7.20
C ASP A 68 -10.02 6.20 8.08
N LYS A 69 -10.86 5.27 7.65
CA LYS A 69 -11.14 4.12 8.49
C LYS A 69 -9.91 3.22 8.67
N TYR A 70 -9.06 3.18 7.66
CA TYR A 70 -7.83 2.41 7.74
C TYR A 70 -6.81 3.11 8.63
N LEU A 71 -6.72 4.42 8.50
CA LEU A 71 -5.80 5.19 9.33
C LEU A 71 -6.14 5.08 10.81
N LYS A 72 -7.43 5.05 11.13
CA LYS A 72 -7.83 4.85 12.51
C LYS A 72 -7.38 3.51 13.05
N LYS A 73 -7.50 2.47 12.24
CA LYS A 73 -7.08 1.14 12.64
C LYS A 73 -5.56 1.05 12.75
N ILE A 74 -4.84 1.69 11.83
CA ILE A 74 -3.39 1.76 11.89
C ILE A 74 -2.96 2.42 13.19
N LYS A 75 -3.61 3.54 13.53
CA LYS A 75 -3.27 4.29 14.73
C LYS A 75 -3.44 3.45 16.00
N LYS A 76 -4.43 2.58 16.01
CA LYS A 76 -4.72 1.74 17.17
C LYS A 76 -3.96 0.43 17.20
N ALA A 77 -3.31 0.06 16.13
CA ALA A 77 -2.60 -1.21 16.07
C ALA A 77 -1.41 -1.22 17.02
N GLU A 78 -1.28 -2.30 17.78
CA GLU A 78 -0.20 -2.45 18.75
C GLU A 78 0.71 -3.63 18.41
N ARG A 79 0.36 -4.38 17.36
CA ARG A 79 1.16 -5.49 16.88
C ARG A 79 1.38 -5.34 15.40
N ILE A 80 2.56 -5.71 14.95
CA ILE A 80 2.91 -5.61 13.53
C ILE A 80 1.97 -6.45 12.68
N ALA A 81 1.58 -7.64 13.17
CA ALA A 81 0.69 -8.50 12.40
C ALA A 81 -0.65 -7.82 12.12
N LEU A 82 -1.22 -7.16 13.10
CA LEU A 82 -2.48 -6.45 12.91
C LEU A 82 -2.29 -5.25 11.99
N TYR A 83 -1.23 -4.50 12.22
CA TYR A 83 -0.89 -3.37 11.39
C TYR A 83 -0.77 -3.79 9.93
N GLN A 84 -0.03 -4.86 9.66
CA GLN A 84 0.18 -5.35 8.30
C GLN A 84 -1.15 -5.73 7.64
N SER A 85 -2.03 -6.35 8.40
CA SER A 85 -3.33 -6.75 7.88
C SER A 85 -4.17 -5.53 7.46
N VAL A 86 -4.11 -4.45 8.23
CA VAL A 86 -4.83 -3.23 7.90
C VAL A 86 -4.22 -2.55 6.68
N VAL A 87 -2.89 -2.51 6.62
CA VAL A 87 -2.18 -1.93 5.47
C VAL A 87 -2.52 -2.69 4.19
N ASP A 88 -2.52 -4.02 4.28
CA ASP A 88 -2.84 -4.84 3.11
C ASP A 88 -4.28 -4.59 2.64
N ALA A 89 -5.21 -4.43 3.56
CA ALA A 89 -6.58 -4.13 3.22
C ALA A 89 -6.69 -2.77 2.53
N LEU A 90 -5.98 -1.78 3.04
CA LEU A 90 -5.99 -0.44 2.45
C LEU A 90 -5.49 -0.48 1.01
N PHE A 91 -4.36 -1.14 0.78
CA PHE A 91 -3.80 -1.21 -0.56
C PHE A 91 -4.70 -2.01 -1.51
N ARG A 92 -5.42 -2.99 -0.98
CA ARG A 92 -6.30 -3.83 -1.81
C ARG A 92 -7.60 -3.11 -2.14
N GLU A 93 -8.15 -2.35 -1.20
CA GLU A 93 -9.50 -1.82 -1.32
C GLU A 93 -9.59 -0.38 -1.77
N GLN A 94 -8.55 0.41 -1.55
CA GLN A 94 -8.57 1.82 -1.92
C GLN A 94 -7.61 2.08 -3.06
N GLU A 95 -7.84 3.20 -3.75
CA GLU A 95 -7.00 3.57 -4.88
C GLU A 95 -6.13 4.75 -4.52
N LEU A 96 -5.06 4.93 -5.30
CA LEU A 96 -4.20 6.08 -5.14
C LEU A 96 -4.81 7.30 -5.80
N LEU A 97 -4.58 8.45 -5.19
CA LEU A 97 -4.92 9.71 -5.82
C LEU A 97 -3.84 10.03 -6.83
N ILE A 98 -4.14 9.87 -8.11
CA ILE A 98 -3.19 10.09 -9.18
C ILE A 98 -3.56 11.38 -9.90
N GLU A 99 -2.57 12.21 -10.10
CA GLU A 99 -2.80 13.45 -10.84
C GLU A 99 -2.24 13.38 -12.20
#